data_600b9e816b7e27b163d0895d882d6c08
#
_entry.id   600b9e816b7e27b163d0895d882d6c08
#
_cell.length_a   1.000
_cell.length_b   1.000
_cell.length_c   1.000
_cell.angle_alpha   90.00
_cell.angle_beta   90.00
_cell.angle_gamma   90.00
#
_symmetry.space_group_name_H-M   'P 1'
#
loop_
_entity.id
_entity.type
_entity.pdbx_description
1 polymer ?
#
loop_
_entity_poly.entity_id
_entity_poly.type
_entity_poly.pdbx_seq_one_letter_code
_entity_poly.pdbx_strand_id
1 'polypeptide(L)'
;SLTPATIGTDTGGSIRQPASFTGTVGLKPTYGLCSRWGIVAFASSLDQAGPMTKNVEDCALMLEAMSGYDKKDSTSINKKKENYSKNLKSSIKGTKIGIPKEYRVDNMPKEIEQLWKNGIDILKKSGAKIIDISLPHTKYALPTYYIVAPAEASSNLARYDGIKYGYRSKKGNNLIEMYEHTRAEGFGDEVKRRVLIGTYVLSSGYYDAYYLKAQKVRKLIKSDFDNSFR
;
A
#
# COMPACT_ATOMS: atom_id res chain seq x y z
N SER A 1 13.44 21.62 1.27
CA SER A 1 13.41 20.26 0.75
C SER A 1 14.65 19.99 -0.12
N LEU A 2 15.17 18.77 -0.08
CA LEU A 2 16.38 18.37 -0.80
C LEU A 2 16.08 17.96 -2.26
N THR A 3 14.82 17.66 -2.58
CA THR A 3 14.39 17.25 -3.91
C THR A 3 12.98 17.79 -4.23
N PRO A 4 12.66 18.12 -5.49
CA PRO A 4 11.33 18.55 -5.88
C PRO A 4 10.28 17.43 -5.80
N ALA A 5 10.67 16.17 -6.05
CA ALA A 5 9.81 15.00 -6.05
C ALA A 5 10.61 13.74 -5.72
N THR A 6 9.93 12.68 -5.28
CA THR A 6 10.52 11.38 -5.03
C THR A 6 9.53 10.25 -5.33
N ILE A 7 10.05 9.05 -5.55
CA ILE A 7 9.27 7.82 -5.66
C ILE A 7 9.33 7.10 -4.32
N GLY A 8 8.18 6.65 -3.85
CA GLY A 8 8.07 5.77 -2.70
C GLY A 8 7.37 4.46 -3.06
N THR A 9 7.28 3.54 -2.09
CA THR A 9 6.45 2.35 -2.17
C THR A 9 5.43 2.36 -1.05
N ASP A 10 4.25 1.81 -1.31
CA ASP A 10 3.14 1.76 -0.35
C ASP A 10 2.51 0.36 -0.36
N THR A 11 2.62 -0.32 0.76
CA THR A 11 2.03 -1.64 1.00
C THR A 11 0.83 -1.53 1.95
N GLY A 12 0.96 -0.70 2.98
CA GLY A 12 -0.07 -0.48 4.00
C GLY A 12 -0.22 1.00 4.40
N GLY A 13 0.36 1.93 3.63
CA GLY A 13 0.32 3.36 3.92
C GLY A 13 1.67 4.08 3.76
N SER A 14 2.72 3.39 3.30
CA SER A 14 4.10 3.89 3.37
C SER A 14 4.45 5.04 2.40
N ILE A 15 3.54 5.44 1.51
CA ILE A 15 3.56 6.73 0.79
C ILE A 15 2.65 7.73 1.49
N ARG A 16 1.40 7.33 1.76
CA ARG A 16 0.33 8.21 2.25
C ARG A 16 0.59 8.72 3.67
N GLN A 17 1.06 7.86 4.55
CA GLN A 17 1.34 8.22 5.94
C GLN A 17 2.50 9.22 6.07
N PRO A 18 3.70 8.97 5.50
CA PRO A 18 4.78 9.95 5.56
C PRO A 18 4.43 11.25 4.84
N ALA A 19 3.67 11.21 3.74
CA ALA A 19 3.20 12.43 3.09
C ALA A 19 2.31 13.26 4.03
N SER A 20 1.41 12.63 4.77
CA SER A 20 0.57 13.28 5.78
C SER A 20 1.41 13.93 6.88
N PHE A 21 2.45 13.26 7.37
CA PHE A 21 3.32 13.79 8.44
C PHE A 21 4.22 14.93 7.98
N THR A 22 4.57 14.97 6.71
CA THR A 22 5.48 15.99 6.15
C THR A 22 4.77 17.12 5.41
N GLY A 23 3.44 17.11 5.35
CA GLY A 23 2.66 18.10 4.62
C GLY A 23 2.92 18.08 3.11
N THR A 24 3.24 16.90 2.55
CA THR A 24 3.45 16.71 1.11
C THR A 24 2.30 15.93 0.48
N VAL A 25 2.25 15.89 -0.85
CA VAL A 25 1.27 15.10 -1.60
C VAL A 25 1.86 13.72 -1.87
N GLY A 26 1.23 12.66 -1.35
CA GLY A 26 1.61 11.28 -1.60
C GLY A 26 0.45 10.50 -2.20
N LEU A 27 0.67 9.89 -3.35
CA LEU A 27 -0.34 9.12 -4.07
C LEU A 27 0.04 7.64 -4.15
N LYS A 28 -0.80 6.78 -3.60
CA LYS A 28 -0.76 5.34 -3.90
C LYS A 28 -1.66 5.08 -5.12
N PRO A 29 -1.11 4.77 -6.29
CA PRO A 29 -1.91 4.50 -7.48
C PRO A 29 -2.66 3.16 -7.38
N THR A 30 -3.53 2.91 -8.34
CA THR A 30 -4.18 1.61 -8.53
C THR A 30 -3.13 0.52 -8.69
N TYR A 31 -3.38 -0.65 -8.08
CA TYR A 31 -2.50 -1.82 -8.17
C TYR A 31 -2.21 -2.18 -9.64
N GLY A 32 -0.94 -2.31 -9.98
CA GLY A 32 -0.49 -2.63 -11.33
C GLY A 32 -0.45 -1.44 -12.32
N LEU A 33 -0.80 -0.22 -11.90
CA LEU A 33 -0.72 0.96 -12.76
C LEU A 33 0.72 1.41 -13.03
N CYS A 34 1.58 1.30 -12.04
CA CYS A 34 3.03 1.54 -12.14
C CYS A 34 3.76 0.20 -12.05
N SER A 35 4.76 -0.01 -12.90
CA SER A 35 5.61 -1.19 -12.83
C SER A 35 6.35 -1.27 -11.51
N ARG A 36 6.50 -2.50 -11.00
CA ARG A 36 7.31 -2.82 -9.82
C ARG A 36 8.66 -3.45 -10.17
N TRP A 37 8.99 -3.50 -11.46
CA TRP A 37 10.28 -4.02 -11.90
C TRP A 37 11.43 -3.23 -11.28
N GLY A 38 12.34 -3.93 -10.60
CA GLY A 38 13.47 -3.33 -9.88
C GLY A 38 13.15 -2.94 -8.42
N ILE A 39 11.92 -3.13 -7.95
CA ILE A 39 11.53 -2.90 -6.54
C ILE A 39 11.71 -4.18 -5.74
N VAL A 40 12.27 -4.06 -4.54
CA VAL A 40 12.32 -5.17 -3.57
C VAL A 40 10.92 -5.49 -3.09
N ALA A 41 10.45 -6.71 -3.34
CA ALA A 41 9.11 -7.12 -2.94
C ALA A 41 9.02 -7.33 -1.42
N PHE A 42 8.02 -6.72 -0.78
CA PHE A 42 7.61 -7.01 0.58
C PHE A 42 6.35 -7.88 0.57
N ALA A 43 5.22 -7.33 0.14
CA ALA A 43 3.96 -8.07 0.01
C ALA A 43 3.44 -7.92 -1.43
N SER A 44 3.66 -8.94 -2.24
CA SER A 44 3.45 -8.90 -3.70
C SER A 44 2.02 -8.54 -4.12
N SER A 45 1.01 -8.90 -3.32
CA SER A 45 -0.38 -8.58 -3.60
C SER A 45 -0.82 -7.19 -3.14
N LEU A 46 0.07 -6.42 -2.50
CA LEU A 46 -0.23 -5.12 -1.90
C LEU A 46 0.73 -4.01 -2.35
N ASP A 47 2.00 -4.32 -2.60
CA ASP A 47 3.03 -3.32 -2.90
C ASP A 47 2.69 -2.49 -4.14
N GLN A 48 2.83 -1.18 -4.02
CA GLN A 48 2.73 -0.23 -5.12
C GLN A 48 3.83 0.82 -5.06
N ALA A 49 4.35 1.21 -6.24
CA ALA A 49 5.14 2.42 -6.39
C ALA A 49 4.22 3.62 -6.62
N GLY A 50 4.62 4.77 -6.12
CA GLY A 50 3.88 6.01 -6.34
C GLY A 50 4.69 7.26 -6.06
N PRO A 51 4.21 8.42 -6.52
CA PRO A 51 4.89 9.70 -6.37
C PRO A 51 4.65 10.33 -5.00
N MET A 52 5.66 11.08 -4.53
CA MET A 52 5.56 12.03 -3.42
C MET A 52 6.11 13.37 -3.90
N THR A 53 5.34 14.44 -3.77
CA THR A 53 5.63 15.75 -4.35
C THR A 53 5.16 16.87 -3.43
N LYS A 54 5.48 18.13 -3.78
CA LYS A 54 5.04 19.30 -3.01
C LYS A 54 3.60 19.72 -3.29
N ASN A 55 3.10 19.46 -4.50
CA ASN A 55 1.79 19.85 -4.95
C ASN A 55 1.14 18.77 -5.84
N VAL A 56 -0.15 18.92 -6.12
CA VAL A 56 -0.93 17.95 -6.90
C VAL A 56 -0.56 17.93 -8.38
N GLU A 57 -0.15 19.08 -8.94
CA GLU A 57 0.28 19.18 -10.34
C GLU A 57 1.53 18.34 -10.60
N ASP A 58 2.55 18.49 -9.76
CA ASP A 58 3.77 17.67 -9.85
C ASP A 58 3.46 16.18 -9.63
N CYS A 59 2.51 15.87 -8.73
CA CYS A 59 2.07 14.49 -8.49
C CYS A 59 1.44 13.88 -9.74
N ALA A 60 0.59 14.63 -10.44
CA ALA A 60 -0.04 14.18 -11.67
C ALA A 60 0.97 13.97 -12.80
N LEU A 61 1.91 14.92 -13.00
CA LEU A 61 2.98 14.81 -13.98
C LEU A 61 3.88 13.61 -13.71
N MET A 62 4.24 13.40 -12.44
CA MET A 62 5.09 12.28 -12.06
C MET A 62 4.36 10.94 -12.23
N LEU A 63 3.05 10.87 -11.89
CA LEU A 63 2.24 9.69 -12.14
C LEU A 63 2.14 9.38 -13.64
N GLU A 64 1.98 10.38 -14.49
CA GLU A 64 2.00 10.21 -15.94
C GLU A 64 3.32 9.60 -16.43
N ALA A 65 4.44 10.05 -15.87
CA ALA A 65 5.76 9.52 -16.23
C ALA A 65 5.93 8.06 -15.77
N MET A 66 5.45 7.72 -14.57
CA MET A 66 5.61 6.40 -13.95
C MET A 66 4.62 5.36 -14.45
N SER A 67 3.42 5.77 -14.89
CA SER A 67 2.35 4.86 -15.29
C SER A 67 2.58 4.28 -16.69
N GLY A 68 2.13 3.05 -16.91
CA GLY A 68 2.18 2.39 -18.19
C GLY A 68 2.44 0.90 -18.08
N TYR A 69 2.14 0.19 -19.17
CA TYR A 69 2.35 -1.26 -19.22
C TYR A 69 3.84 -1.60 -19.31
N ASP A 70 4.27 -2.52 -18.46
CA ASP A 70 5.61 -3.09 -18.48
C ASP A 70 5.51 -4.63 -18.51
N LYS A 71 5.98 -5.22 -19.60
CA LYS A 71 6.00 -6.69 -19.77
C LYS A 71 6.89 -7.42 -18.78
N LYS A 72 7.78 -6.73 -18.06
CA LYS A 72 8.65 -7.30 -17.03
C LYS A 72 7.96 -7.46 -15.67
N ASP A 73 6.84 -6.78 -15.46
CA ASP A 73 6.00 -6.96 -14.28
C ASP A 73 4.69 -7.64 -14.65
N SER A 74 4.52 -8.90 -14.25
CA SER A 74 3.34 -9.72 -14.55
C SER A 74 2.03 -9.14 -13.99
N THR A 75 2.11 -8.20 -13.05
CA THR A 75 0.94 -7.52 -12.47
C THR A 75 0.64 -6.18 -13.13
N SER A 76 1.49 -5.74 -14.06
CA SER A 76 1.30 -4.48 -14.79
C SER A 76 0.05 -4.52 -15.65
N ILE A 77 -0.82 -3.52 -15.50
CA ILE A 77 -2.08 -3.43 -16.24
C ILE A 77 -1.81 -2.90 -17.65
N ASN A 78 -2.26 -3.65 -18.67
CA ASN A 78 -2.24 -3.17 -20.04
C ASN A 78 -3.42 -2.22 -20.28
N LYS A 79 -3.25 -0.96 -19.87
CA LYS A 79 -4.24 0.11 -20.00
C LYS A 79 -3.63 1.27 -20.76
N LYS A 80 -4.46 1.95 -21.57
CA LYS A 80 -4.05 3.20 -22.24
C LYS A 80 -3.58 4.22 -21.19
N LYS A 81 -2.45 4.85 -21.46
CA LYS A 81 -1.89 5.90 -20.60
C LYS A 81 -2.85 7.08 -20.52
N GLU A 82 -3.16 7.52 -19.33
CA GLU A 82 -4.03 8.67 -19.07
C GLU A 82 -3.20 9.93 -18.87
N ASN A 83 -3.77 11.09 -19.22
CA ASN A 83 -3.17 12.38 -18.96
C ASN A 83 -3.84 13.00 -17.74
N TYR A 84 -3.27 12.76 -16.58
CA TYR A 84 -3.83 13.18 -15.29
C TYR A 84 -3.74 14.69 -15.10
N SER A 85 -2.66 15.34 -15.58
CA SER A 85 -2.43 16.77 -15.42
C SER A 85 -3.49 17.62 -16.14
N LYS A 86 -3.96 17.18 -17.31
CA LYS A 86 -5.04 17.89 -18.03
C LYS A 86 -6.37 17.91 -17.29
N ASN A 87 -6.63 16.90 -16.47
CA ASN A 87 -7.89 16.73 -15.77
C ASN A 87 -7.97 17.46 -14.42
N LEU A 88 -6.85 18.01 -13.93
CA LEU A 88 -6.80 18.67 -12.61
C LEU A 88 -7.73 19.88 -12.48
N LYS A 89 -7.99 20.58 -13.58
CA LYS A 89 -8.88 21.75 -13.61
C LYS A 89 -10.32 21.42 -13.98
N SER A 90 -10.66 20.14 -14.12
CA SER A 90 -12.00 19.68 -14.45
C SER A 90 -12.96 19.93 -13.29
N SER A 91 -14.21 20.30 -13.61
CA SER A 91 -15.24 20.50 -12.59
C SER A 91 -15.64 19.15 -11.98
N ILE A 92 -15.79 19.13 -10.64
CA ILE A 92 -16.34 17.99 -9.91
C ILE A 92 -17.84 18.13 -9.63
N LYS A 93 -18.51 19.11 -10.25
CA LYS A 93 -19.94 19.35 -10.08
C LYS A 93 -20.75 18.10 -10.42
N GLY A 94 -21.58 17.66 -9.49
CA GLY A 94 -22.42 16.46 -9.64
C GLY A 94 -21.73 15.14 -9.32
N THR A 95 -20.39 15.13 -9.15
CA THR A 95 -19.66 13.92 -8.74
C THR A 95 -20.15 13.44 -7.38
N LYS A 96 -20.51 12.16 -7.27
CA LYS A 96 -20.89 11.53 -6.00
C LYS A 96 -19.62 11.17 -5.21
N ILE A 97 -19.56 11.60 -3.95
CA ILE A 97 -18.44 11.31 -3.04
C ILE A 97 -19.00 10.64 -1.79
N GLY A 98 -18.64 9.36 -1.61
CA GLY A 98 -19.05 8.56 -0.46
C GLY A 98 -18.18 8.88 0.77
N ILE A 99 -18.81 9.11 1.92
CA ILE A 99 -18.15 9.30 3.21
C ILE A 99 -18.45 8.08 4.09
N PRO A 100 -17.46 7.18 4.30
CA PRO A 100 -17.67 6.01 5.13
C PRO A 100 -17.81 6.40 6.61
N LYS A 101 -18.89 5.96 7.24
CA LYS A 101 -19.10 6.20 8.68
C LYS A 101 -18.01 5.55 9.55
N GLU A 102 -17.45 4.43 9.08
CA GLU A 102 -16.41 3.66 9.77
C GLU A 102 -15.03 4.33 9.76
N TYR A 103 -14.83 5.38 8.95
CA TYR A 103 -13.58 6.15 8.94
C TYR A 103 -13.53 7.22 10.03
N ARG A 104 -14.63 7.45 10.72
CA ARG A 104 -14.67 8.22 11.96
C ARG A 104 -14.45 7.27 13.12
N VAL A 105 -13.28 7.39 13.75
CA VAL A 105 -12.93 6.57 14.91
C VAL A 105 -13.26 7.32 16.20
N ASP A 106 -13.60 6.56 17.23
CA ASP A 106 -13.78 7.09 18.58
C ASP A 106 -12.49 7.77 19.05
N ASN A 107 -12.62 8.87 19.77
CA ASN A 107 -11.50 9.69 20.27
C ASN A 107 -10.64 10.35 19.18
N MET A 108 -11.17 10.58 17.97
CA MET A 108 -10.49 11.41 16.98
C MET A 108 -10.22 12.82 17.56
N PRO A 109 -8.98 13.35 17.47
CA PRO A 109 -8.69 14.71 17.92
C PRO A 109 -9.62 15.73 17.24
N LYS A 110 -10.14 16.69 18.01
CA LYS A 110 -11.09 17.70 17.50
C LYS A 110 -10.56 18.48 16.31
N GLU A 111 -9.27 18.77 16.29
CA GLU A 111 -8.60 19.45 15.17
C GLU A 111 -8.66 18.62 13.88
N ILE A 112 -8.44 17.32 13.98
CA ILE A 112 -8.53 16.40 12.83
C ILE A 112 -9.99 16.28 12.37
N GLU A 113 -10.93 16.19 13.30
CA GLU A 113 -12.36 16.18 12.95
C GLU A 113 -12.79 17.48 12.23
N GLN A 114 -12.26 18.62 12.67
CA GLN A 114 -12.54 19.90 12.02
C GLN A 114 -11.95 19.96 10.60
N LEU A 115 -10.73 19.47 10.41
CA LEU A 115 -10.12 19.39 9.07
C LEU A 115 -10.93 18.48 8.14
N TRP A 116 -11.44 17.36 8.66
CA TRP A 116 -12.33 16.46 7.92
C TRP A 116 -13.62 17.17 7.49
N LYS A 117 -14.28 17.91 8.39
CA LYS A 117 -15.47 18.71 8.10
C LYS A 117 -15.18 19.78 7.04
N ASN A 118 -14.08 20.52 7.20
CA ASN A 118 -13.64 21.53 6.24
C ASN A 118 -13.44 20.95 4.84
N GLY A 119 -12.80 19.77 4.75
CA GLY A 119 -12.62 19.06 3.48
C GLY A 119 -13.95 18.71 2.81
N ILE A 120 -14.92 18.19 3.56
CA ILE A 120 -16.27 17.91 3.06
C ILE A 120 -16.96 19.18 2.56
N ASP A 121 -16.84 20.28 3.29
CA ASP A 121 -17.46 21.57 2.91
C ASP A 121 -16.83 22.15 1.64
N ILE A 122 -15.52 22.02 1.45
CA ILE A 122 -14.84 22.40 0.20
C ILE A 122 -15.41 21.60 -0.98
N LEU A 123 -15.57 20.29 -0.83
CA LEU A 123 -16.13 19.43 -1.88
C LEU A 123 -17.57 19.80 -2.22
N LYS A 124 -18.42 20.07 -1.20
CA LYS A 124 -19.79 20.56 -1.40
C LYS A 124 -19.83 21.91 -2.14
N LYS A 125 -19.02 22.86 -1.72
CA LYS A 125 -18.89 24.18 -2.38
C LYS A 125 -18.42 24.06 -3.83
N SER A 126 -17.61 23.06 -4.15
CA SER A 126 -17.17 22.72 -5.51
C SER A 126 -18.25 21.99 -6.33
N GLY A 127 -19.44 21.75 -5.76
CA GLY A 127 -20.59 21.16 -6.43
C GLY A 127 -20.66 19.64 -6.40
N ALA A 128 -19.82 18.96 -5.62
CA ALA A 128 -19.93 17.53 -5.42
C ALA A 128 -21.16 17.16 -4.55
N LYS A 129 -21.69 15.96 -4.78
CA LYS A 129 -22.77 15.37 -3.98
C LYS A 129 -22.17 14.44 -2.94
N ILE A 130 -22.28 14.82 -1.67
CA ILE A 130 -21.81 14.00 -0.55
C ILE A 130 -22.86 12.96 -0.19
N ILE A 131 -22.45 11.71 -0.04
CA ILE A 131 -23.30 10.56 0.26
C ILE A 131 -22.70 9.80 1.43
N ASP A 132 -23.48 9.55 2.47
CA ASP A 132 -23.06 8.68 3.56
C ASP A 132 -23.09 7.23 3.08
N ILE A 133 -21.97 6.53 3.27
CA ILE A 133 -21.80 5.12 2.92
C ILE A 133 -21.33 4.31 4.13
N SER A 134 -21.42 2.99 4.03
CA SER A 134 -20.95 2.06 5.06
C SER A 134 -20.00 1.04 4.45
N LEU A 135 -18.85 0.84 5.10
CA LEU A 135 -17.83 -0.16 4.78
C LEU A 135 -17.63 -1.06 6.02
N PRO A 136 -18.60 -1.94 6.36
CA PRO A 136 -18.67 -2.61 7.67
C PRO A 136 -17.49 -3.53 7.97
N HIS A 137 -16.77 -4.02 6.95
CA HIS A 137 -15.60 -4.86 7.12
C HIS A 137 -14.29 -4.07 7.33
N THR A 138 -14.31 -2.74 7.32
CA THR A 138 -13.12 -1.88 7.57
C THR A 138 -12.42 -2.23 8.89
N LYS A 139 -13.16 -2.56 9.93
CA LYS A 139 -12.62 -2.98 11.24
C LYS A 139 -11.67 -4.18 11.18
N TYR A 140 -11.76 -4.98 10.13
CA TYR A 140 -10.90 -6.14 9.91
C TYR A 140 -9.70 -5.85 9.00
N ALA A 141 -9.58 -4.64 8.45
CA ALA A 141 -8.53 -4.31 7.48
C ALA A 141 -7.13 -4.46 8.08
N LEU A 142 -6.91 -3.90 9.27
CA LEU A 142 -5.60 -3.94 9.94
C LEU A 142 -5.20 -5.37 10.36
N PRO A 143 -6.03 -6.18 11.04
CA PRO A 143 -5.72 -7.58 11.30
C PRO A 143 -5.44 -8.39 10.03
N THR A 144 -6.21 -8.18 8.96
CA THR A 144 -6.01 -8.85 7.66
C THR A 144 -4.65 -8.50 7.08
N TYR A 145 -4.27 -7.22 7.11
CA TYR A 145 -2.96 -6.76 6.65
C TYR A 145 -1.82 -7.44 7.43
N TYR A 146 -1.90 -7.51 8.76
CA TYR A 146 -0.85 -8.12 9.59
C TYR A 146 -0.74 -9.65 9.44
N ILE A 147 -1.69 -10.30 8.79
CA ILE A 147 -1.58 -11.71 8.39
C ILE A 147 -1.03 -11.82 6.97
N VAL A 148 -1.64 -11.13 6.01
CA VAL A 148 -1.30 -11.26 4.58
C VAL A 148 0.10 -10.72 4.28
N ALA A 149 0.43 -9.53 4.78
CA ALA A 149 1.70 -8.90 4.46
C ALA A 149 2.92 -9.67 5.02
N PRO A 150 2.95 -10.11 6.31
CA PRO A 150 4.02 -10.96 6.80
C PRO A 150 4.10 -12.33 6.10
N ALA A 151 2.97 -12.95 5.75
CA ALA A 151 2.95 -14.20 5.01
C ALA A 151 3.65 -14.07 3.65
N GLU A 152 3.30 -13.04 2.88
CA GLU A 152 3.94 -12.76 1.59
C GLU A 152 5.40 -12.33 1.75
N ALA A 153 5.72 -11.52 2.77
CA ALA A 153 7.09 -11.10 3.08
C ALA A 153 7.99 -12.28 3.42
N SER A 154 7.52 -13.25 4.19
CA SER A 154 8.32 -14.45 4.52
C SER A 154 8.74 -15.20 3.27
N SER A 155 7.87 -15.33 2.27
CA SER A 155 8.16 -15.93 0.99
C SER A 155 9.07 -15.05 0.12
N ASN A 156 8.78 -13.74 0.03
CA ASN A 156 9.55 -12.82 -0.81
C ASN A 156 10.97 -12.62 -0.29
N LEU A 157 11.17 -12.57 1.02
CA LEU A 157 12.47 -12.35 1.64
C LEU A 157 13.28 -13.68 1.79
N ALA A 158 12.69 -14.82 1.47
CA ALA A 158 13.40 -16.10 1.45
C ALA A 158 14.61 -16.11 0.49
N ARG A 159 14.53 -15.33 -0.59
CA ARG A 159 15.60 -15.20 -1.60
C ARG A 159 16.85 -14.45 -1.15
N TYR A 160 16.78 -13.76 -0.02
CA TYR A 160 17.92 -13.06 0.58
C TYR A 160 18.66 -13.99 1.53
N ASP A 161 19.45 -14.87 0.96
CA ASP A 161 20.18 -15.95 1.62
C ASP A 161 21.72 -15.80 1.53
N GLY A 162 22.18 -14.70 0.91
CA GLY A 162 23.59 -14.41 0.72
C GLY A 162 24.23 -15.09 -0.50
N ILE A 163 23.44 -15.83 -1.33
CA ILE A 163 23.99 -16.49 -2.53
C ILE A 163 23.99 -15.54 -3.72
N LYS A 164 22.82 -14.99 -4.07
CA LYS A 164 22.64 -14.22 -5.31
C LYS A 164 22.66 -12.73 -5.10
N TYR A 165 22.14 -12.24 -3.99
CA TYR A 165 22.10 -10.81 -3.68
C TYR A 165 22.12 -10.53 -2.18
N GLY A 166 22.43 -9.28 -1.86
CA GLY A 166 22.42 -8.75 -0.52
C GLY A 166 23.70 -9.08 0.24
N TYR A 167 23.61 -8.91 1.56
CA TYR A 167 24.66 -9.21 2.49
C TYR A 167 24.92 -10.71 2.55
N ARG A 168 26.20 -11.11 2.67
CA ARG A 168 26.63 -12.49 2.93
C ARG A 168 27.55 -12.51 4.14
N SER A 169 27.19 -13.30 5.15
CA SER A 169 28.06 -13.52 6.30
C SER A 169 29.33 -14.25 5.93
N LYS A 170 30.41 -13.91 6.60
CA LYS A 170 31.69 -14.63 6.53
C LYS A 170 31.78 -15.77 7.54
N LYS A 171 30.76 -15.95 8.38
CA LYS A 171 30.66 -17.00 9.39
C LYS A 171 29.96 -18.21 8.83
N GLY A 172 30.24 -19.37 9.45
CA GLY A 172 29.65 -20.64 9.10
C GLY A 172 30.67 -21.56 8.40
N ASN A 173 30.61 -22.83 8.77
CA ASN A 173 31.50 -23.89 8.25
C ASN A 173 30.84 -24.67 7.12
N ASN A 174 29.56 -24.49 6.91
CA ASN A 174 28.76 -25.14 5.87
C ASN A 174 27.70 -24.21 5.32
N LEU A 175 26.97 -24.66 4.30
CA LEU A 175 25.96 -23.87 3.60
C LEU A 175 24.80 -23.44 4.51
N ILE A 176 24.35 -24.31 5.39
CA ILE A 176 23.21 -24.03 6.30
C ILE A 176 23.60 -22.95 7.30
N GLU A 177 24.73 -23.09 7.97
CA GLU A 177 25.26 -22.09 8.89
C GLU A 177 25.49 -20.74 8.20
N MET A 178 25.98 -20.73 6.96
CA MET A 178 26.13 -19.48 6.19
C MET A 178 24.78 -18.81 5.95
N TYR A 179 23.72 -19.56 5.62
CA TYR A 179 22.36 -19.01 5.50
C TYR A 179 21.85 -18.44 6.82
N GLU A 180 21.99 -19.19 7.91
CA GLU A 180 21.54 -18.77 9.24
C GLU A 180 22.24 -17.49 9.68
N HIS A 181 23.56 -17.42 9.60
CA HIS A 181 24.32 -16.22 9.94
C HIS A 181 23.99 -15.04 9.02
N THR A 182 23.90 -15.26 7.73
CA THR A 182 23.55 -14.21 6.76
C THR A 182 22.20 -13.56 7.08
N ARG A 183 21.19 -14.36 7.35
CA ARG A 183 19.85 -13.86 7.67
C ARG A 183 19.77 -13.28 9.07
N ALA A 184 20.46 -13.86 10.04
CA ALA A 184 20.53 -13.35 11.40
C ALA A 184 21.22 -11.97 11.49
N GLU A 185 22.29 -11.77 10.73
CA GLU A 185 23.05 -10.53 10.71
C GLU A 185 22.47 -9.48 9.75
N GLY A 186 21.95 -9.92 8.61
CA GLY A 186 21.50 -9.04 7.53
C GLY A 186 20.09 -8.47 7.73
N PHE A 187 19.20 -9.16 8.46
CA PHE A 187 17.87 -8.65 8.74
C PHE A 187 17.80 -7.94 10.09
N GLY A 188 17.17 -6.75 10.10
CA GLY A 188 16.80 -6.07 11.34
C GLY A 188 15.70 -6.83 12.11
N ASP A 189 15.53 -6.51 13.37
CA ASP A 189 14.66 -7.27 14.29
C ASP A 189 13.17 -7.25 13.87
N GLU A 190 12.68 -6.12 13.34
CA GLU A 190 11.30 -6.04 12.84
C GLU A 190 11.09 -6.95 11.61
N VAL A 191 12.05 -7.01 10.70
CA VAL A 191 11.99 -7.90 9.54
C VAL A 191 11.99 -9.35 9.99
N LYS A 192 12.86 -9.74 10.93
CA LYS A 192 12.89 -11.09 11.53
C LYS A 192 11.53 -11.44 12.14
N ARG A 193 10.93 -10.53 12.92
CA ARG A 193 9.61 -10.72 13.53
C ARG A 193 8.55 -11.00 12.46
N ARG A 194 8.51 -10.21 11.39
CA ARG A 194 7.53 -10.39 10.30
C ARG A 194 7.75 -11.69 9.53
N VAL A 195 9.00 -12.06 9.27
CA VAL A 195 9.32 -13.35 8.64
C VAL A 195 8.87 -14.53 9.51
N LEU A 196 9.08 -14.46 10.83
CA LEU A 196 8.62 -15.50 11.77
C LEU A 196 7.09 -15.59 11.79
N ILE A 197 6.39 -14.47 11.91
CA ILE A 197 4.91 -14.43 11.86
C ILE A 197 4.42 -15.00 10.53
N GLY A 198 5.01 -14.58 9.41
CA GLY A 198 4.63 -15.04 8.08
C GLY A 198 4.82 -16.53 7.90
N THR A 199 5.94 -17.07 8.35
CA THR A 199 6.23 -18.51 8.32
C THR A 199 5.23 -19.28 9.17
N TYR A 200 4.89 -18.78 10.35
CA TYR A 200 3.91 -19.40 11.24
C TYR A 200 2.53 -19.47 10.59
N VAL A 201 2.01 -18.37 10.05
CA VAL A 201 0.67 -18.34 9.46
C VAL A 201 0.56 -19.14 8.15
N LEU A 202 1.69 -19.46 7.50
CA LEU A 202 1.75 -20.32 6.31
C LEU A 202 2.02 -21.79 6.65
N SER A 203 2.32 -22.13 7.92
CA SER A 203 2.65 -23.50 8.30
C SER A 203 1.43 -24.40 8.33
N SER A 204 1.69 -25.71 8.24
CA SER A 204 0.65 -26.76 8.30
C SER A 204 -0.20 -26.63 9.57
N GLY A 205 -1.51 -26.73 9.42
CA GLY A 205 -2.49 -26.55 10.51
C GLY A 205 -2.90 -25.10 10.78
N TYR A 206 -2.13 -24.10 10.38
CA TYR A 206 -2.44 -22.67 10.57
C TYR A 206 -2.83 -21.95 9.29
N TYR A 207 -2.43 -22.47 8.14
CA TYR A 207 -2.70 -21.87 6.82
C TYR A 207 -4.19 -21.56 6.61
N ASP A 208 -5.07 -22.53 6.85
CA ASP A 208 -6.52 -22.35 6.68
C ASP A 208 -7.11 -21.41 7.71
N ALA A 209 -6.64 -21.52 8.96
CA ALA A 209 -7.17 -20.74 10.08
C ALA A 209 -6.80 -19.25 9.99
N TYR A 210 -5.65 -18.93 9.44
CA TYR A 210 -5.14 -17.55 9.35
C TYR A 210 -5.08 -17.04 7.92
N TYR A 211 -4.24 -17.61 7.05
CA TYR A 211 -3.99 -17.04 5.73
C TYR A 211 -5.22 -17.09 4.83
N LEU A 212 -5.85 -18.25 4.67
CA LEU A 212 -7.07 -18.37 3.87
C LEU A 212 -8.23 -17.55 4.44
N LYS A 213 -8.36 -17.51 5.77
CA LYS A 213 -9.36 -16.66 6.43
C LYS A 213 -9.12 -15.18 6.13
N ALA A 214 -7.87 -14.70 6.20
CA ALA A 214 -7.50 -13.33 5.85
C ALA A 214 -7.81 -13.02 4.39
N GLN A 215 -7.55 -13.93 3.45
CA GLN A 215 -7.92 -13.77 2.04
C GLN A 215 -9.43 -13.67 1.83
N LYS A 216 -10.22 -14.46 2.55
CA LYS A 216 -11.71 -14.36 2.52
C LYS A 216 -12.18 -13.01 3.06
N VAL A 217 -11.62 -12.53 4.18
CA VAL A 217 -11.94 -11.21 4.74
C VAL A 217 -11.53 -10.08 3.79
N ARG A 218 -10.38 -10.17 3.14
CA ARG A 218 -9.96 -9.21 2.10
C ARG A 218 -10.99 -9.11 0.98
N LYS A 219 -11.59 -10.23 0.56
CA LYS A 219 -12.67 -10.24 -0.44
C LYS A 219 -13.94 -9.54 0.08
N LEU A 220 -14.30 -9.71 1.35
CA LEU A 220 -15.43 -9.01 1.97
C LEU A 220 -15.19 -7.50 2.02
N ILE A 221 -14.00 -7.06 2.40
CA ILE A 221 -13.61 -5.64 2.36
C ILE A 221 -13.76 -5.08 0.94
N LYS A 222 -13.27 -5.81 -0.08
CA LYS A 222 -13.45 -5.39 -1.47
C LYS A 222 -14.92 -5.27 -1.84
N SER A 223 -15.77 -6.21 -1.40
CA SER A 223 -17.19 -6.21 -1.69
C SER A 223 -17.92 -4.99 -1.12
N ASP A 224 -17.49 -4.45 0.03
CA ASP A 224 -18.04 -3.21 0.59
C ASP A 224 -17.85 -2.04 -0.39
N PHE A 225 -16.67 -1.92 -0.98
CA PHE A 225 -16.41 -0.90 -2.00
C PHE A 225 -17.22 -1.15 -3.28
N ASP A 226 -17.23 -2.39 -3.79
CA ASP A 226 -17.98 -2.74 -4.99
C ASP A 226 -19.48 -2.40 -4.84
N ASN A 227 -20.05 -2.61 -3.65
CA ASN A 227 -21.45 -2.28 -3.35
C ASN A 227 -21.67 -0.76 -3.23
N SER A 228 -20.69 -0.03 -2.72
CA SER A 228 -20.79 1.42 -2.57
C SER A 228 -20.67 2.17 -3.91
N PHE A 229 -20.08 1.56 -4.93
CA PHE A 229 -19.95 2.15 -6.27
C PHE A 229 -21.08 1.77 -7.23
N ARG A 230 -22.03 0.97 -6.82
CA ARG A 230 -23.26 0.65 -7.56
C ARG A 230 -24.35 1.67 -7.27
#